data_5878cc91e413cb521a46333fdd25d766
#
_entry.id   5878cc91e413cb521a46333fdd25d766
#
_cell.length_a   1.000
_cell.length_b   1.000
_cell.length_c   1.000
_cell.angle_alpha   90.00
_cell.angle_beta   90.00
_cell.angle_gamma   90.00
#
_symmetry.space_group_name_H-M   'P 1'
#
loop_
_entity.id
_entity.type
_entity.pdbx_description
1 polymer ?
#
loop_
_entity_poly.entity_id
_entity_poly.type
_entity_poly.pdbx_seq_one_letter_code
_entity_poly.pdbx_strand_id
1 'polypeptide(L)'
;MAGEKYRRTYISGVNEDYMTINNYKVAKGRGIQYADLIDNKNICVIGDYVDRKIFGGNGLGSTLKVGASEYRIVGVLEGRSKPASQYEGGNDDIVLVPYTTLMSVNNTSSVSQYYVVLQDADHSDEAQEFLQSRLKKLVSKDDYVYVMSLSAAMKQMSSMINVMVGVLTAIAGISLLVGGIGIMNIMLVSVTERTREIGIRKALGAQESTILTQFVVEAGVTSALGGCLGIVLGYVVSAIINQILPYILTDITLNVTPSADAAAIAVGISCGIGVLFGFLPARRAASLNPIEALRYD
;
A
#
# COMPACT_ATOMS: atom_id res chain seq x y z
N MET A 1 15.27 -32.26 -27.65
CA MET A 1 15.78 -31.17 -26.82
C MET A 1 15.83 -31.69 -25.40
N ALA A 2 16.98 -31.70 -24.75
CA ALA A 2 17.12 -32.08 -23.36
C ALA A 2 16.40 -31.01 -22.54
N GLY A 3 15.26 -31.36 -21.92
CA GLY A 3 14.41 -30.42 -21.27
C GLY A 3 15.07 -29.82 -20.04
N GLU A 4 15.20 -28.52 -20.00
CA GLU A 4 15.42 -27.77 -18.76
C GLU A 4 14.34 -28.18 -17.75
N LYS A 5 14.74 -28.58 -16.55
CA LYS A 5 13.82 -28.98 -15.49
C LYS A 5 13.43 -27.73 -14.71
N TYR A 6 12.20 -27.26 -14.89
CA TYR A 6 11.60 -26.22 -14.07
C TYR A 6 11.12 -26.83 -12.75
N ARG A 7 11.54 -26.29 -11.61
CA ARG A 7 11.30 -26.89 -10.28
C ARG A 7 10.32 -26.08 -9.43
N ARG A 8 9.98 -24.85 -9.83
CA ARG A 8 9.16 -23.93 -9.04
C ARG A 8 7.82 -23.60 -9.68
N THR A 9 7.55 -24.11 -10.88
CA THR A 9 6.25 -23.90 -11.55
C THR A 9 5.11 -24.42 -10.70
N TYR A 10 4.12 -23.58 -10.45
CA TYR A 10 2.96 -23.94 -9.65
C TYR A 10 1.93 -24.70 -10.50
N ILE A 11 1.62 -25.92 -10.09
CA ILE A 11 0.65 -26.78 -10.77
C ILE A 11 -0.57 -26.93 -9.89
N SER A 12 -1.75 -26.56 -10.42
CA SER A 12 -3.01 -26.63 -9.70
C SER A 12 -4.06 -27.42 -10.47
N GLY A 13 -4.71 -28.35 -9.77
CA GLY A 13 -5.92 -29.01 -10.26
C GLY A 13 -7.13 -28.14 -9.98
N VAL A 14 -7.86 -27.73 -11.02
CA VAL A 14 -8.93 -26.74 -10.91
C VAL A 14 -10.18 -27.20 -11.66
N ASN A 15 -11.33 -26.59 -11.31
CA ASN A 15 -12.57 -26.73 -12.06
C ASN A 15 -12.70 -25.63 -13.14
N GLU A 16 -13.78 -25.67 -13.89
CA GLU A 16 -14.08 -24.73 -14.99
C GLU A 16 -14.25 -23.28 -14.52
N ASP A 17 -14.76 -23.06 -13.29
CA ASP A 17 -15.03 -21.74 -12.75
C ASP A 17 -13.81 -21.04 -12.17
N TYR A 18 -12.76 -21.82 -11.88
CA TYR A 18 -11.56 -21.31 -11.20
C TYR A 18 -10.93 -20.09 -11.88
N MET A 19 -10.88 -20.13 -13.23
CA MET A 19 -10.29 -19.02 -13.99
C MET A 19 -11.13 -17.76 -13.89
N THR A 20 -12.45 -17.89 -13.93
CA THR A 20 -13.40 -16.77 -13.76
C THR A 20 -13.31 -16.18 -12.36
N ILE A 21 -13.33 -17.04 -11.33
CA ILE A 21 -13.23 -16.64 -9.92
C ILE A 21 -11.92 -15.89 -9.63
N ASN A 22 -10.81 -16.35 -10.20
CA ASN A 22 -9.50 -15.73 -9.99
C ASN A 22 -9.15 -14.68 -11.05
N ASN A 23 -10.10 -14.28 -11.89
CA ASN A 23 -9.93 -13.28 -12.94
C ASN A 23 -8.76 -13.60 -13.90
N TYR A 24 -8.58 -14.87 -14.25
CA TYR A 24 -7.66 -15.27 -15.30
C TYR A 24 -8.29 -15.09 -16.68
N LYS A 25 -7.62 -14.38 -17.56
CA LYS A 25 -8.02 -14.22 -18.96
C LYS A 25 -7.22 -15.16 -19.84
N VAL A 26 -7.88 -15.76 -20.83
CA VAL A 26 -7.24 -16.62 -21.83
C VAL A 26 -6.81 -15.78 -23.01
N ALA A 27 -5.49 -15.72 -23.28
CA ALA A 27 -4.92 -15.00 -24.41
C ALA A 27 -5.02 -15.81 -25.72
N LYS A 28 -4.82 -17.15 -25.64
CA LYS A 28 -4.85 -18.05 -26.78
C LYS A 28 -5.56 -19.35 -26.42
N GLY A 29 -6.36 -19.90 -27.32
CA GLY A 29 -7.06 -21.16 -27.10
C GLY A 29 -8.31 -21.04 -26.23
N ARG A 30 -8.50 -21.96 -25.28
CA ARG A 30 -9.65 -22.00 -24.36
C ARG A 30 -9.25 -22.36 -22.94
N GLY A 31 -10.16 -22.10 -22.02
CA GLY A 31 -10.06 -22.57 -20.63
C GLY A 31 -10.44 -24.05 -20.47
N ILE A 32 -10.33 -24.53 -19.22
CA ILE A 32 -10.84 -25.82 -18.78
C ILE A 32 -12.36 -25.76 -18.82
N GLN A 33 -12.99 -26.80 -19.34
CA GLN A 33 -14.44 -26.94 -19.45
C GLN A 33 -14.92 -28.12 -18.60
N TYR A 34 -16.20 -28.11 -18.22
CA TYR A 34 -16.82 -29.18 -17.45
C TYR A 34 -16.65 -30.57 -18.09
N ALA A 35 -16.75 -30.66 -19.45
CA ALA A 35 -16.49 -31.91 -20.17
C ALA A 35 -15.07 -32.46 -19.99
N ASP A 36 -14.08 -31.60 -19.80
CA ASP A 36 -12.70 -32.04 -19.56
C ASP A 36 -12.52 -32.67 -18.18
N LEU A 37 -13.35 -32.26 -17.19
CA LEU A 37 -13.37 -32.83 -15.84
C LEU A 37 -14.02 -34.22 -15.84
N ILE A 38 -15.16 -34.38 -16.52
CA ILE A 38 -15.88 -35.65 -16.59
C ILE A 38 -15.06 -36.72 -17.28
N ASP A 39 -14.42 -36.36 -18.40
CA ASP A 39 -13.64 -37.27 -19.22
C ASP A 39 -12.22 -37.50 -18.69
N ASN A 40 -11.84 -36.90 -17.55
CA ASN A 40 -10.47 -36.94 -17.01
C ASN A 40 -9.39 -36.67 -18.05
N LYS A 41 -9.59 -35.66 -18.91
CA LYS A 41 -8.70 -35.36 -20.02
C LYS A 41 -7.33 -34.89 -19.54
N ASN A 42 -6.29 -35.43 -20.14
CA ASN A 42 -4.91 -34.97 -19.94
C ASN A 42 -4.64 -33.70 -20.73
N ILE A 43 -5.24 -32.59 -20.28
CA ILE A 43 -5.08 -31.26 -20.84
C ILE A 43 -4.58 -30.28 -19.78
N CYS A 44 -3.99 -29.18 -20.24
CA CYS A 44 -3.61 -28.08 -19.35
C CYS A 44 -3.81 -26.72 -19.99
N VAL A 45 -3.95 -25.72 -19.14
CA VAL A 45 -3.86 -24.29 -19.48
C VAL A 45 -2.62 -23.75 -18.80
N ILE A 46 -1.75 -23.08 -19.52
CA ILE A 46 -0.46 -22.60 -19.03
C ILE A 46 -0.44 -21.07 -18.89
N GLY A 47 0.35 -20.59 -17.94
CA GLY A 47 0.62 -19.17 -17.80
C GLY A 47 1.56 -18.62 -18.87
N ASP A 48 1.57 -17.32 -19.05
CA ASP A 48 2.34 -16.62 -20.07
C ASP A 48 3.87 -16.82 -19.91
N TYR A 49 4.36 -16.91 -18.67
CA TYR A 49 5.77 -17.23 -18.42
C TYR A 49 6.15 -18.61 -18.96
N VAL A 50 5.31 -19.62 -18.69
CA VAL A 50 5.53 -21.00 -19.16
C VAL A 50 5.50 -21.05 -20.68
N ASP A 51 4.52 -20.38 -21.33
CA ASP A 51 4.43 -20.30 -22.80
C ASP A 51 5.69 -19.70 -23.42
N ARG A 52 6.16 -18.57 -22.90
CA ARG A 52 7.34 -17.89 -23.43
C ARG A 52 8.63 -18.63 -23.16
N LYS A 53 8.81 -19.07 -21.92
CA LYS A 53 10.08 -19.65 -21.48
C LYS A 53 10.32 -21.04 -22.02
N ILE A 54 9.28 -21.88 -22.08
CA ILE A 54 9.41 -23.28 -22.53
C ILE A 54 9.11 -23.45 -24.02
N PHE A 55 8.11 -22.71 -24.52
CA PHE A 55 7.60 -22.90 -25.87
C PHE A 55 7.89 -21.73 -26.83
N GLY A 56 8.62 -20.70 -26.36
CA GLY A 56 8.93 -19.53 -27.18
C GLY A 56 7.69 -18.75 -27.64
N GLY A 57 6.57 -18.82 -26.90
CA GLY A 57 5.31 -18.18 -27.22
C GLY A 57 4.38 -18.97 -28.13
N ASN A 58 4.69 -20.22 -28.47
CA ASN A 58 3.94 -21.09 -29.37
C ASN A 58 3.53 -22.42 -28.69
N GLY A 59 3.20 -22.38 -27.40
CA GLY A 59 2.86 -23.59 -26.63
C GLY A 59 1.47 -24.16 -26.93
N LEU A 60 0.54 -23.40 -27.49
CA LEU A 60 -0.81 -23.87 -27.77
C LEU A 60 -0.79 -25.12 -28.67
N GLY A 61 -1.48 -26.18 -28.23
CA GLY A 61 -1.54 -27.46 -28.96
C GLY A 61 -0.33 -28.37 -28.74
N SER A 62 0.77 -27.89 -28.13
CA SER A 62 1.94 -28.67 -27.75
C SER A 62 1.66 -29.54 -26.54
N THR A 63 2.57 -30.46 -26.24
CA THR A 63 2.50 -31.34 -25.05
C THR A 63 3.49 -30.86 -23.98
N LEU A 64 2.98 -30.65 -22.77
CA LEU A 64 3.78 -30.35 -21.58
C LEU A 64 3.93 -31.61 -20.73
N LYS A 65 5.16 -31.97 -20.39
CA LYS A 65 5.43 -33.10 -19.49
C LYS A 65 5.57 -32.59 -18.07
N VAL A 66 4.74 -33.11 -17.17
CA VAL A 66 4.74 -32.80 -15.73
C VAL A 66 4.95 -34.10 -14.97
N GLY A 67 6.12 -34.27 -14.40
CA GLY A 67 6.49 -35.53 -13.77
C GLY A 67 6.47 -36.72 -14.74
N ALA A 68 5.64 -37.70 -14.46
CA ALA A 68 5.43 -38.87 -15.32
C ALA A 68 4.30 -38.72 -16.35
N SER A 69 3.49 -37.66 -16.23
CA SER A 69 2.28 -37.44 -17.04
C SER A 69 2.53 -36.39 -18.12
N GLU A 70 1.83 -36.57 -19.24
CA GLU A 70 1.85 -35.65 -20.38
C GLU A 70 0.49 -34.98 -20.53
N TYR A 71 0.48 -33.66 -20.70
CA TYR A 71 -0.72 -32.84 -20.82
C TYR A 71 -0.68 -32.04 -22.13
N ARG A 72 -1.77 -32.06 -22.88
CA ARG A 72 -1.91 -31.23 -24.08
C ARG A 72 -2.31 -29.82 -23.68
N ILE A 73 -1.59 -28.82 -24.16
CA ILE A 73 -1.89 -27.41 -23.91
C ILE A 73 -3.09 -26.98 -24.76
N VAL A 74 -4.20 -26.64 -24.11
CA VAL A 74 -5.45 -26.19 -24.76
C VAL A 74 -5.67 -24.69 -24.63
N GLY A 75 -4.93 -24.00 -23.75
CA GLY A 75 -5.00 -22.58 -23.58
C GLY A 75 -3.74 -21.98 -22.97
N VAL A 76 -3.54 -20.70 -23.24
CA VAL A 76 -2.48 -19.88 -22.67
C VAL A 76 -3.14 -18.68 -22.01
N LEU A 77 -2.80 -18.40 -20.76
CA LEU A 77 -3.32 -17.26 -20.00
C LEU A 77 -2.62 -15.97 -20.42
N GLU A 78 -3.34 -14.86 -20.26
CA GLU A 78 -2.76 -13.52 -20.38
C GLU A 78 -1.81 -13.27 -19.22
N GLY A 79 -0.62 -12.71 -19.48
CA GLY A 79 0.35 -12.37 -18.46
C GLY A 79 -0.18 -11.26 -17.54
N ARG A 80 -0.10 -11.48 -16.24
CA ARG A 80 -0.47 -10.50 -15.21
C ARG A 80 0.66 -9.55 -14.91
N SER A 81 1.89 -10.00 -15.06
CA SER A 81 3.11 -9.23 -14.87
C SER A 81 3.71 -8.83 -16.21
N LYS A 82 4.45 -7.71 -16.23
CA LYS A 82 5.22 -7.32 -17.43
C LYS A 82 6.23 -8.43 -17.75
N PRO A 83 6.50 -8.71 -19.04
CA PRO A 83 7.43 -9.76 -19.44
C PRO A 83 8.82 -9.71 -18.78
N ALA A 84 9.32 -8.50 -18.57
CA ALA A 84 10.61 -8.27 -17.93
C ALA A 84 10.63 -8.57 -16.43
N SER A 85 9.45 -8.64 -15.79
CA SER A 85 9.29 -8.89 -14.36
C SER A 85 8.82 -10.32 -14.06
N GLN A 86 8.73 -11.19 -15.07
CA GLN A 86 8.32 -12.58 -14.89
C GLN A 86 9.52 -13.45 -14.52
N TYR A 87 9.34 -14.31 -13.53
CA TYR A 87 10.37 -15.22 -13.05
C TYR A 87 9.77 -16.58 -12.67
N GLU A 88 10.64 -17.59 -12.52
CA GLU A 88 10.25 -18.95 -12.13
C GLU A 88 9.69 -18.94 -10.70
N GLY A 89 8.45 -19.42 -10.55
CA GLY A 89 7.68 -19.39 -9.30
C GLY A 89 6.88 -18.10 -9.10
N GLY A 90 6.85 -17.19 -10.10
CA GLY A 90 6.00 -16.00 -10.10
C GLY A 90 4.54 -16.28 -10.49
N ASN A 91 3.72 -15.23 -10.49
CA ASN A 91 2.27 -15.34 -10.74
C ASN A 91 1.90 -15.87 -12.14
N ASP A 92 2.79 -15.69 -13.12
CA ASP A 92 2.59 -16.15 -14.50
C ASP A 92 3.25 -17.52 -14.77
N ASP A 93 3.95 -18.09 -13.77
CA ASP A 93 4.54 -19.44 -13.81
C ASP A 93 3.58 -20.48 -13.22
N ILE A 94 2.46 -20.68 -13.89
CA ILE A 94 1.37 -21.54 -13.46
C ILE A 94 0.93 -22.51 -14.56
N VAL A 95 0.55 -23.71 -14.15
CA VAL A 95 -0.07 -24.73 -14.98
C VAL A 95 -1.36 -25.17 -14.32
N LEU A 96 -2.47 -24.97 -15.00
CA LEU A 96 -3.79 -25.39 -14.56
C LEU A 96 -4.19 -26.68 -15.30
N VAL A 97 -4.58 -27.68 -14.53
CA VAL A 97 -5.06 -28.97 -15.07
C VAL A 97 -6.44 -29.28 -14.50
N PRO A 98 -7.27 -30.12 -15.11
CA PRO A 98 -8.50 -30.58 -14.49
C PRO A 98 -8.23 -31.23 -13.15
N TYR A 99 -8.95 -30.83 -12.08
CA TYR A 99 -8.69 -31.39 -10.74
C TYR A 99 -8.90 -32.89 -10.69
N THR A 100 -9.86 -33.43 -11.46
CA THR A 100 -10.14 -34.87 -11.57
C THR A 100 -8.94 -35.63 -12.11
N THR A 101 -8.27 -35.10 -13.14
CA THR A 101 -7.05 -35.67 -13.70
C THR A 101 -5.90 -35.64 -12.69
N LEU A 102 -5.72 -34.52 -11.97
CA LEU A 102 -4.66 -34.39 -10.97
C LEU A 102 -4.89 -35.33 -9.77
N MET A 103 -6.16 -35.47 -9.33
CA MET A 103 -6.52 -36.46 -8.29
C MET A 103 -6.19 -37.89 -8.70
N SER A 104 -6.50 -38.23 -9.95
CA SER A 104 -6.17 -39.58 -10.49
C SER A 104 -4.66 -39.83 -10.53
N VAL A 105 -3.86 -38.84 -10.97
CA VAL A 105 -2.39 -38.91 -11.04
C VAL A 105 -1.77 -39.03 -9.65
N ASN A 106 -2.29 -38.28 -8.67
CA ASN A 106 -1.77 -38.30 -7.29
C ASN A 106 -2.38 -39.37 -6.42
N ASN A 107 -3.30 -40.18 -6.95
CA ASN A 107 -4.04 -41.20 -6.21
C ASN A 107 -4.71 -40.66 -4.94
N THR A 108 -5.31 -39.45 -5.05
CA THR A 108 -6.04 -38.78 -3.97
C THR A 108 -7.53 -38.77 -4.28
N SER A 109 -8.37 -38.84 -3.24
CA SER A 109 -9.84 -38.80 -3.34
C SER A 109 -10.46 -37.53 -2.78
N SER A 110 -9.65 -36.57 -2.34
CA SER A 110 -10.11 -35.36 -1.69
C SER A 110 -9.63 -34.10 -2.38
N VAL A 111 -10.47 -33.08 -2.40
CA VAL A 111 -10.13 -31.73 -2.82
C VAL A 111 -9.66 -30.94 -1.60
N SER A 112 -8.52 -30.29 -1.72
CA SER A 112 -7.87 -29.58 -0.60
C SER A 112 -8.44 -28.18 -0.35
N GLN A 113 -9.04 -27.56 -1.37
CA GLN A 113 -9.48 -26.16 -1.27
C GLN A 113 -10.71 -25.89 -2.13
N TYR A 114 -11.65 -25.15 -1.57
CA TYR A 114 -12.83 -24.64 -2.25
C TYR A 114 -12.83 -23.12 -2.24
N TYR A 115 -13.14 -22.51 -3.38
CA TYR A 115 -13.33 -21.07 -3.52
C TYR A 115 -14.83 -20.77 -3.56
N VAL A 116 -15.27 -19.86 -2.71
CA VAL A 116 -16.64 -19.36 -2.67
C VAL A 116 -16.62 -17.87 -2.94
N VAL A 117 -17.40 -17.44 -3.92
CA VAL A 117 -17.55 -16.03 -4.25
C VAL A 117 -18.86 -15.51 -3.66
N LEU A 118 -18.77 -14.43 -2.93
CA LEU A 118 -19.92 -13.70 -2.39
C LEU A 118 -20.33 -12.60 -3.37
N GLN A 119 -21.62 -12.36 -3.49
CA GLN A 119 -22.17 -11.25 -4.28
C GLN A 119 -21.91 -9.91 -3.61
N ASP A 120 -21.85 -9.91 -2.27
CA ASP A 120 -21.61 -8.72 -1.45
C ASP A 120 -20.47 -8.97 -0.46
N ALA A 121 -19.45 -8.13 -0.56
CA ALA A 121 -18.27 -8.20 0.32
C ALA A 121 -18.56 -7.74 1.76
N ASP A 122 -19.59 -6.93 1.97
CA ASP A 122 -19.92 -6.39 3.29
C ASP A 122 -20.45 -7.48 4.24
N HIS A 123 -21.06 -8.55 3.69
CA HIS A 123 -21.52 -9.71 4.44
C HIS A 123 -20.49 -10.84 4.55
N SER A 124 -19.22 -10.56 4.28
CA SER A 124 -18.17 -11.59 4.27
C SER A 124 -17.93 -12.23 5.63
N ASP A 125 -18.09 -11.49 6.72
CA ASP A 125 -17.88 -11.99 8.08
C ASP A 125 -19.01 -12.94 8.49
N GLU A 126 -20.26 -12.60 8.18
CA GLU A 126 -21.44 -13.45 8.41
C GLU A 126 -21.39 -14.74 7.59
N ALA A 127 -21.00 -14.61 6.31
CA ALA A 127 -20.84 -15.75 5.42
C ALA A 127 -19.73 -16.70 5.88
N GLN A 128 -18.61 -16.16 6.37
CA GLN A 128 -17.53 -16.96 6.94
C GLN A 128 -17.99 -17.75 8.16
N GLU A 129 -18.68 -17.10 9.10
CA GLU A 129 -19.19 -17.75 10.30
C GLU A 129 -20.25 -18.83 9.97
N PHE A 130 -21.17 -18.51 9.05
CA PHE A 130 -22.15 -19.45 8.55
C PHE A 130 -21.50 -20.69 7.94
N LEU A 131 -20.58 -20.51 6.99
CA LEU A 131 -19.88 -21.60 6.33
C LEU A 131 -19.05 -22.43 7.33
N GLN A 132 -18.30 -21.77 8.23
CA GLN A 132 -17.51 -22.45 9.25
C GLN A 132 -18.40 -23.31 10.17
N SER A 133 -19.57 -22.79 10.58
CA SER A 133 -20.52 -23.50 11.45
C SER A 133 -21.15 -24.72 10.76
N ARG A 134 -21.43 -24.60 9.46
CA ARG A 134 -22.02 -25.70 8.66
C ARG A 134 -20.99 -26.76 8.33
N LEU A 135 -19.80 -26.37 7.90
CA LEU A 135 -18.74 -27.30 7.54
C LEU A 135 -18.26 -28.12 8.75
N LYS A 136 -18.15 -27.51 9.94
CA LYS A 136 -17.86 -28.24 11.19
C LYS A 136 -18.83 -29.39 11.50
N LYS A 137 -20.08 -29.32 11.00
CA LYS A 137 -21.08 -30.38 11.20
C LYS A 137 -20.98 -31.51 10.17
N LEU A 138 -20.35 -31.23 9.02
CA LEU A 138 -20.23 -32.16 7.90
C LEU A 138 -18.90 -32.94 7.93
N VAL A 139 -17.91 -32.38 8.58
CA VAL A 139 -16.55 -32.95 8.62
C VAL A 139 -16.39 -33.79 9.89
N SER A 140 -15.65 -34.90 9.79
CA SER A 140 -15.33 -35.78 10.93
C SER A 140 -14.55 -35.02 12.00
N LYS A 141 -14.63 -35.50 13.25
CA LYS A 141 -13.95 -34.86 14.40
C LYS A 141 -12.43 -34.77 14.27
N ASP A 142 -11.86 -35.61 13.42
CA ASP A 142 -10.40 -35.70 13.20
C ASP A 142 -9.93 -34.83 12.02
N ASP A 143 -10.88 -34.25 11.26
CA ASP A 143 -10.56 -33.42 10.10
C ASP A 143 -10.70 -31.93 10.41
N TYR A 144 -9.78 -31.12 9.90
CA TYR A 144 -9.80 -29.68 10.06
C TYR A 144 -10.36 -28.98 8.82
N VAL A 145 -11.42 -28.19 9.00
CA VAL A 145 -11.91 -27.26 7.99
C VAL A 145 -11.72 -25.84 8.48
N TYR A 146 -11.06 -25.07 7.69
CA TYR A 146 -10.83 -23.64 7.96
C TYR A 146 -11.44 -22.81 6.84
N VAL A 147 -12.29 -21.86 7.19
CA VAL A 147 -12.88 -20.89 6.25
C VAL A 147 -12.14 -19.58 6.43
N MET A 148 -11.50 -19.10 5.38
CA MET A 148 -10.80 -17.82 5.37
C MET A 148 -11.52 -16.84 4.45
N SER A 149 -11.91 -15.70 4.98
CA SER A 149 -12.40 -14.58 4.18
C SER A 149 -11.24 -13.68 3.77
N LEU A 150 -11.08 -13.48 2.47
CA LEU A 150 -10.09 -12.54 1.95
C LEU A 150 -10.42 -11.11 2.37
N SER A 151 -11.71 -10.75 2.42
CA SER A 151 -12.17 -9.43 2.89
C SER A 151 -11.80 -9.19 4.35
N ALA A 152 -11.99 -10.18 5.23
CA ALA A 152 -11.58 -10.08 6.63
C ALA A 152 -10.07 -9.91 6.78
N ALA A 153 -9.28 -10.67 6.00
CA ALA A 153 -7.82 -10.53 5.99
C ALA A 153 -7.39 -9.13 5.52
N MET A 154 -8.02 -8.59 4.49
CA MET A 154 -7.76 -7.23 4.01
C MET A 154 -8.18 -6.16 5.02
N LYS A 155 -9.32 -6.31 5.70
CA LYS A 155 -9.76 -5.42 6.79
C LYS A 155 -8.73 -5.42 7.94
N GLN A 156 -8.26 -6.59 8.33
CA GLN A 156 -7.24 -6.72 9.38
C GLN A 156 -5.91 -6.06 8.97
N MET A 157 -5.47 -6.25 7.72
CA MET A 157 -4.29 -5.59 7.18
C MET A 157 -4.44 -4.06 7.15
N SER A 158 -5.59 -3.56 6.71
CA SER A 158 -5.92 -2.12 6.71
C SER A 158 -5.94 -1.56 8.14
N SER A 159 -6.49 -2.29 9.11
CA SER A 159 -6.47 -1.90 10.52
C SER A 159 -5.04 -1.79 11.05
N MET A 160 -4.17 -2.74 10.72
CA MET A 160 -2.76 -2.71 11.12
C MET A 160 -2.02 -1.51 10.49
N ILE A 161 -2.28 -1.21 9.22
CA ILE A 161 -1.74 -0.03 8.54
C ILE A 161 -2.23 1.25 9.22
N ASN A 162 -3.52 1.34 9.57
CA ASN A 162 -4.08 2.51 10.25
C ASN A 162 -3.45 2.74 11.63
N VAL A 163 -3.18 1.68 12.39
CA VAL A 163 -2.44 1.77 13.66
C VAL A 163 -1.02 2.30 13.43
N MET A 164 -0.31 1.78 12.42
CA MET A 164 1.04 2.27 12.07
C MET A 164 1.02 3.75 11.68
N VAL A 165 0.08 4.15 10.84
CA VAL A 165 -0.12 5.55 10.43
C VAL A 165 -0.43 6.43 11.66
N GLY A 166 -1.27 5.93 12.58
CA GLY A 166 -1.57 6.62 13.84
C GLY A 166 -0.33 6.87 14.68
N VAL A 167 0.52 5.86 14.86
CA VAL A 167 1.78 5.99 15.61
C VAL A 167 2.72 6.99 14.94
N LEU A 168 2.91 6.89 13.62
CA LEU A 168 3.76 7.82 12.87
C LEU A 168 3.23 9.26 12.96
N THR A 169 1.92 9.45 12.88
CA THR A 169 1.27 10.75 13.05
C THR A 169 1.48 11.33 14.46
N ALA A 170 1.41 10.48 15.49
CA ALA A 170 1.69 10.91 16.86
C ALA A 170 3.15 11.38 17.01
N ILE A 171 4.11 10.63 16.46
CA ILE A 171 5.53 11.02 16.47
C ILE A 171 5.75 12.35 15.73
N ALA A 172 5.13 12.49 14.56
CA ALA A 172 5.18 13.73 13.78
C ALA A 172 4.56 14.89 14.56
N GLY A 173 3.44 14.67 15.25
CA GLY A 173 2.79 15.67 16.10
C GLY A 173 3.68 16.15 17.24
N ILE A 174 4.36 15.22 17.93
CA ILE A 174 5.33 15.58 18.99
C ILE A 174 6.49 16.39 18.39
N SER A 175 7.01 15.98 17.23
CA SER A 175 8.10 16.71 16.54
C SER A 175 7.67 18.13 16.17
N LEU A 176 6.44 18.30 15.70
CA LEU A 176 5.87 19.61 15.38
C LEU A 176 5.70 20.49 16.65
N LEU A 177 5.28 19.92 17.78
CA LEU A 177 5.19 20.63 19.06
C LEU A 177 6.56 21.13 19.49
N VAL A 178 7.59 20.29 19.42
CA VAL A 178 8.98 20.67 19.76
C VAL A 178 9.48 21.78 18.84
N GLY A 179 9.20 21.66 17.53
CA GLY A 179 9.50 22.74 16.56
C GLY A 179 8.77 24.03 16.85
N GLY A 180 7.50 23.97 17.24
CA GLY A 180 6.70 25.12 17.66
C GLY A 180 7.27 25.81 18.91
N ILE A 181 7.72 25.04 19.91
CA ILE A 181 8.41 25.59 21.08
C ILE A 181 9.72 26.29 20.65
N GLY A 182 10.44 25.72 19.67
CA GLY A 182 11.61 26.36 19.08
C GLY A 182 11.31 27.73 18.47
N ILE A 183 10.22 27.82 17.68
CA ILE A 183 9.73 29.10 17.11
C ILE A 183 9.39 30.09 18.23
N MET A 184 8.67 29.63 19.27
CA MET A 184 8.32 30.48 20.41
C MET A 184 9.57 31.05 21.11
N ASN A 185 10.59 30.24 21.33
CA ASN A 185 11.83 30.66 21.98
C ASN A 185 12.60 31.68 21.12
N ILE A 186 12.72 31.44 19.82
CA ILE A 186 13.37 32.39 18.90
C ILE A 186 12.61 33.72 18.88
N MET A 187 11.28 33.68 18.84
CA MET A 187 10.45 34.88 18.86
C MET A 187 10.56 35.64 20.18
N LEU A 188 10.66 34.95 21.32
CA LEU A 188 10.89 35.60 22.61
C LEU A 188 12.23 36.35 22.63
N VAL A 189 13.29 35.74 22.13
CA VAL A 189 14.60 36.40 22.00
C VAL A 189 14.51 37.61 21.04
N SER A 190 13.89 37.45 19.89
CA SER A 190 13.70 38.53 18.92
C SER A 190 12.92 39.71 19.51
N VAL A 191 11.87 39.45 20.30
CA VAL A 191 11.10 40.47 20.99
C VAL A 191 11.97 41.23 22.02
N THR A 192 12.79 40.47 22.80
CA THR A 192 13.68 41.11 23.79
C THR A 192 14.76 41.99 23.12
N GLU A 193 15.37 41.52 22.05
CA GLU A 193 16.37 42.28 21.26
C GLU A 193 15.77 43.54 20.62
N ARG A 194 14.49 43.47 20.22
CA ARG A 194 13.79 44.61 19.56
C ARG A 194 12.92 45.41 20.52
N THR A 195 13.04 45.24 21.85
CA THR A 195 12.22 45.88 22.85
C THR A 195 12.21 47.41 22.73
N ARG A 196 13.37 48.03 22.53
CA ARG A 196 13.50 49.49 22.34
C ARG A 196 12.82 49.99 21.05
N GLU A 197 12.96 49.27 19.96
CA GLU A 197 12.29 49.57 18.69
C GLU A 197 10.77 49.55 18.82
N ILE A 198 10.23 48.50 19.50
CA ILE A 198 8.81 48.38 19.80
C ILE A 198 8.33 49.55 20.66
N GLY A 199 9.13 49.94 21.68
CA GLY A 199 8.85 51.05 22.54
C GLY A 199 8.75 52.40 21.76
N ILE A 200 9.67 52.64 20.81
CA ILE A 200 9.63 53.83 19.94
C ILE A 200 8.35 53.82 19.08
N ARG A 201 8.02 52.70 18.45
CA ARG A 201 6.79 52.61 17.63
C ARG A 201 5.53 52.89 18.45
N LYS A 202 5.44 52.34 19.66
CA LYS A 202 4.31 52.59 20.57
C LYS A 202 4.25 54.05 21.06
N ALA A 203 5.41 54.67 21.34
CA ALA A 203 5.47 56.09 21.71
C ALA A 203 5.03 57.00 20.56
N LEU A 204 5.21 56.60 19.29
CA LEU A 204 4.73 57.28 18.11
C LEU A 204 3.24 56.98 17.79
N GLY A 205 2.54 56.19 18.63
CA GLY A 205 1.10 55.93 18.50
C GLY A 205 0.73 54.65 17.77
N ALA A 206 1.68 53.69 17.58
CA ALA A 206 1.36 52.39 16.99
C ALA A 206 0.40 51.61 17.88
N GLN A 207 -0.67 51.06 17.27
CA GLN A 207 -1.66 50.23 17.95
C GLN A 207 -1.08 48.88 18.31
N GLU A 208 -1.53 48.27 19.42
CA GLU A 208 -1.12 46.95 19.86
C GLU A 208 -1.40 45.87 18.80
N SER A 209 -2.52 45.98 18.10
CA SER A 209 -2.90 45.08 17.02
C SER A 209 -1.90 45.07 15.86
N THR A 210 -1.31 46.22 15.54
CA THR A 210 -0.31 46.35 14.47
C THR A 210 0.98 45.59 14.83
N ILE A 211 1.44 45.75 16.09
CA ILE A 211 2.62 45.06 16.57
C ILE A 211 2.36 43.56 16.67
N LEU A 212 1.20 43.17 17.22
CA LEU A 212 0.78 41.78 17.29
C LEU A 212 0.78 41.12 15.91
N THR A 213 0.10 41.72 14.94
CA THR A 213 -0.01 41.19 13.58
C THR A 213 1.35 41.05 12.91
N GLN A 214 2.26 42.02 13.10
CA GLN A 214 3.60 41.97 12.55
C GLN A 214 4.36 40.69 13.01
N PHE A 215 4.42 40.44 14.30
CA PHE A 215 5.14 39.30 14.86
C PHE A 215 4.45 37.96 14.54
N VAL A 216 3.12 37.93 14.51
CA VAL A 216 2.36 36.70 14.12
C VAL A 216 2.61 36.37 12.65
N VAL A 217 2.61 37.38 11.76
CA VAL A 217 2.93 37.16 10.34
C VAL A 217 4.37 36.72 10.17
N GLU A 218 5.32 37.31 10.90
CA GLU A 218 6.74 36.90 10.87
C GLU A 218 6.91 35.42 11.26
N ALA A 219 6.26 34.99 12.34
CA ALA A 219 6.26 33.57 12.78
C ALA A 219 5.57 32.65 11.74
N GLY A 220 4.45 33.09 11.19
CA GLY A 220 3.72 32.34 10.15
C GLY A 220 4.53 32.16 8.87
N VAL A 221 5.19 33.22 8.39
CA VAL A 221 6.05 33.18 7.20
C VAL A 221 7.27 32.25 7.42
N THR A 222 7.93 32.38 8.57
CA THR A 222 9.06 31.53 8.91
C THR A 222 8.66 30.05 8.94
N SER A 223 7.52 29.76 9.53
CA SER A 223 6.97 28.39 9.57
C SER A 223 6.53 27.87 8.20
N ALA A 224 5.94 28.76 7.35
CA ALA A 224 5.59 28.41 5.98
C ALA A 224 6.83 28.04 5.14
N LEU A 225 7.89 28.84 5.25
CA LEU A 225 9.16 28.55 4.58
C LEU A 225 9.75 27.20 5.03
N GLY A 226 9.72 26.91 6.35
CA GLY A 226 10.10 25.61 6.90
C GLY A 226 9.25 24.46 6.35
N GLY A 227 7.93 24.66 6.26
CA GLY A 227 6.98 23.73 5.66
C GLY A 227 7.25 23.45 4.18
N CYS A 228 7.52 24.49 3.38
CA CYS A 228 7.89 24.35 1.98
C CYS A 228 9.20 23.57 1.79
N LEU A 229 10.22 23.86 2.59
CA LEU A 229 11.48 23.13 2.59
C LEU A 229 11.27 21.65 2.97
N GLY A 230 10.42 21.40 3.98
CA GLY A 230 10.05 20.03 4.37
C GLY A 230 9.38 19.25 3.24
N ILE A 231 8.49 19.89 2.46
CA ILE A 231 7.87 19.27 1.28
C ILE A 231 8.90 18.96 0.22
N VAL A 232 9.81 19.89 -0.11
CA VAL A 232 10.88 19.65 -1.09
C VAL A 232 11.72 18.45 -0.67
N LEU A 233 12.12 18.38 0.59
CA LEU A 233 12.85 17.23 1.14
C LEU A 233 12.03 15.94 1.06
N GLY A 234 10.74 15.98 1.36
CA GLY A 234 9.83 14.84 1.24
C GLY A 234 9.75 14.29 -0.19
N TYR A 235 9.65 15.15 -1.20
CA TYR A 235 9.67 14.75 -2.60
C TYR A 235 11.03 14.17 -3.03
N VAL A 236 12.13 14.76 -2.56
CA VAL A 236 13.50 14.25 -2.85
C VAL A 236 13.67 12.85 -2.27
N VAL A 237 13.31 12.64 -1.00
CA VAL A 237 13.37 11.33 -0.34
C VAL A 237 12.46 10.32 -1.06
N SER A 238 11.26 10.71 -1.42
CA SER A 238 10.33 9.89 -2.18
C SER A 238 10.90 9.48 -3.56
N ALA A 239 11.54 10.39 -4.27
CA ALA A 239 12.20 10.10 -5.54
C ALA A 239 13.35 9.09 -5.39
N ILE A 240 14.17 9.24 -4.33
CA ILE A 240 15.24 8.29 -4.01
C ILE A 240 14.67 6.90 -3.71
N ILE A 241 13.61 6.82 -2.90
CA ILE A 241 12.93 5.55 -2.58
C ILE A 241 12.41 4.90 -3.86
N ASN A 242 11.73 5.64 -4.74
CA ASN A 242 11.21 5.12 -6.01
C ASN A 242 12.32 4.62 -6.95
N GLN A 243 13.52 5.15 -6.84
CA GLN A 243 14.68 4.70 -7.62
C GLN A 243 15.29 3.41 -7.06
N ILE A 244 15.31 3.24 -5.72
CA ILE A 244 15.90 2.09 -5.04
C ILE A 244 14.93 0.90 -4.96
N LEU A 245 13.64 1.17 -4.81
CA LEU A 245 12.60 0.17 -4.58
C LEU A 245 12.56 -0.97 -5.63
N PRO A 246 12.71 -0.70 -6.95
CA PRO A 246 12.72 -1.76 -7.98
C PRO A 246 13.91 -2.73 -7.87
N TYR A 247 15.02 -2.32 -7.24
CA TYR A 247 16.17 -3.20 -7.02
C TYR A 247 15.97 -4.17 -5.85
N ILE A 248 15.08 -3.81 -4.90
CA ILE A 248 14.79 -4.60 -3.70
C ILE A 248 13.53 -5.45 -3.90
N LEU A 249 12.51 -4.90 -4.56
CA LEU A 249 11.21 -5.54 -4.81
C LEU A 249 11.01 -5.69 -6.32
N THR A 250 11.43 -6.83 -6.84
CA THR A 250 11.43 -7.11 -8.29
C THR A 250 10.01 -7.22 -8.88
N ASP A 251 9.00 -7.50 -8.04
CA ASP A 251 7.65 -7.91 -8.47
C ASP A 251 6.55 -6.88 -8.21
N ILE A 252 6.86 -5.80 -7.49
CA ILE A 252 5.85 -4.82 -7.08
C ILE A 252 6.27 -3.44 -7.55
N THR A 253 5.55 -2.87 -8.50
CA THR A 253 5.71 -1.46 -8.90
C THR A 253 4.96 -0.57 -7.90
N LEU A 254 5.58 -0.30 -6.75
CA LEU A 254 5.09 0.70 -5.81
C LEU A 254 5.58 2.07 -6.24
N ASN A 255 4.67 3.01 -6.34
CA ASN A 255 5.00 4.43 -6.56
C ASN A 255 4.70 5.20 -5.27
N VAL A 256 5.76 5.60 -4.58
CA VAL A 256 5.68 6.35 -3.31
C VAL A 256 5.85 7.83 -3.62
N THR A 257 4.77 8.50 -4.02
CA THR A 257 4.79 9.96 -4.24
C THR A 257 3.78 10.63 -3.33
N PRO A 258 4.17 11.70 -2.59
CA PRO A 258 3.23 12.49 -1.82
C PRO A 258 2.16 13.10 -2.72
N SER A 259 0.89 13.04 -2.31
CA SER A 259 -0.18 13.72 -3.05
C SER A 259 -0.11 15.24 -2.84
N ALA A 260 -0.57 16.00 -3.82
CA ALA A 260 -0.62 17.46 -3.72
C ALA A 260 -1.48 17.93 -2.53
N ASP A 261 -2.57 17.20 -2.25
CA ASP A 261 -3.45 17.48 -1.11
C ASP A 261 -2.73 17.29 0.22
N ALA A 262 -1.97 16.21 0.37
CA ALA A 262 -1.16 15.97 1.57
C ALA A 262 -0.11 17.06 1.77
N ALA A 263 0.54 17.50 0.69
CA ALA A 263 1.49 18.60 0.72
C ALA A 263 0.83 19.93 1.16
N ALA A 264 -0.34 20.27 0.62
CA ALA A 264 -1.09 21.46 0.99
C ALA A 264 -1.52 21.43 2.48
N ILE A 265 -2.01 20.29 2.96
CA ILE A 265 -2.37 20.08 4.36
C ILE A 265 -1.14 20.25 5.26
N ALA A 266 0.00 19.70 4.89
CA ALA A 266 1.24 19.80 5.67
C ALA A 266 1.71 21.25 5.82
N VAL A 267 1.67 22.05 4.75
CA VAL A 267 1.96 23.52 4.82
C VAL A 267 0.94 24.23 5.72
N GLY A 268 -0.34 23.92 5.56
CA GLY A 268 -1.40 24.52 6.37
C GLY A 268 -1.19 24.25 7.87
N ILE A 269 -0.85 23.02 8.25
CA ILE A 269 -0.54 22.64 9.62
C ILE A 269 0.72 23.37 10.10
N SER A 270 1.78 23.42 9.28
CA SER A 270 3.03 24.12 9.62
C SER A 270 2.78 25.61 9.89
N CYS A 271 2.05 26.29 9.00
CA CYS A 271 1.64 27.69 9.20
C CYS A 271 0.81 27.87 10.46
N GLY A 272 -0.16 26.98 10.71
CA GLY A 272 -1.02 27.02 11.89
C GLY A 272 -0.22 26.92 13.19
N ILE A 273 0.78 26.04 13.23
CA ILE A 273 1.70 25.90 14.37
C ILE A 273 2.55 27.15 14.55
N GLY A 274 3.10 27.71 13.45
CA GLY A 274 3.85 28.96 13.50
C GLY A 274 3.04 30.12 14.11
N VAL A 275 1.80 30.28 13.65
CA VAL A 275 0.87 31.28 14.18
C VAL A 275 0.56 31.02 15.66
N LEU A 276 0.26 29.79 16.03
CA LEU A 276 -0.13 29.42 17.39
C LEU A 276 1.01 29.65 18.40
N PHE A 277 2.22 29.20 18.10
CA PHE A 277 3.37 29.38 18.97
C PHE A 277 4.00 30.78 18.87
N GLY A 278 3.82 31.50 17.75
CA GLY A 278 4.22 32.89 17.60
C GLY A 278 3.29 33.89 18.29
N PHE A 279 2.03 33.51 18.54
CA PHE A 279 1.04 34.42 19.16
C PHE A 279 1.39 34.84 20.58
N LEU A 280 1.89 33.92 21.43
CA LEU A 280 2.24 34.23 22.82
C LEU A 280 3.36 35.28 22.92
N PRO A 281 4.52 35.14 22.24
CA PRO A 281 5.57 36.16 22.21
C PRO A 281 5.07 37.48 21.56
N ALA A 282 4.30 37.39 20.47
CA ALA A 282 3.74 38.57 19.81
C ALA A 282 2.82 39.38 20.73
N ARG A 283 1.98 38.72 21.52
CA ARG A 283 1.13 39.36 22.52
C ARG A 283 1.95 40.03 23.62
N ARG A 284 3.03 39.43 24.07
CA ARG A 284 3.96 40.06 25.04
C ARG A 284 4.58 41.30 24.45
N ALA A 285 5.07 41.26 23.21
CA ALA A 285 5.61 42.41 22.50
C ALA A 285 4.57 43.57 22.39
N ALA A 286 3.34 43.22 22.02
CA ALA A 286 2.26 44.18 21.90
C ALA A 286 1.83 44.84 23.22
N SER A 287 1.99 44.15 24.36
CA SER A 287 1.61 44.67 25.68
C SER A 287 2.74 45.43 26.40
N LEU A 288 3.93 45.61 25.84
CA LEU A 288 5.04 46.33 26.44
C LEU A 288 4.67 47.80 26.70
N ASN A 289 5.04 48.30 27.89
CA ASN A 289 4.90 49.70 28.24
C ASN A 289 5.99 50.51 27.52
N PRO A 290 5.63 51.57 26.74
CA PRO A 290 6.62 52.36 26.01
C PRO A 290 7.71 52.98 26.89
N ILE A 291 7.35 53.42 28.10
CA ILE A 291 8.31 54.02 29.02
C ILE A 291 9.35 53.02 29.51
N GLU A 292 8.91 51.81 29.86
CA GLU A 292 9.80 50.73 30.30
C GLU A 292 10.66 50.18 29.14
N ALA A 293 10.07 50.06 27.95
CA ALA A 293 10.76 49.60 26.78
C ALA A 293 11.90 50.54 26.31
N LEU A 294 11.75 51.84 26.51
CA LEU A 294 12.76 52.86 26.20
C LEU A 294 13.92 52.92 27.22
N ARG A 295 13.70 52.36 28.44
CA ARG A 295 14.71 52.29 29.51
C ARG A 295 15.51 50.96 29.48
N TYR A 296 15.16 50.08 28.59
CA TYR A 296 15.84 48.78 28.41
C TYR A 296 17.18 49.01 27.68
N ASP A 297 18.27 48.74 28.37
CA ASP A 297 19.65 48.77 27.85
C ASP A 297 20.03 47.44 27.19
#